data_8ebbe7cc9db26b9ec21cf2b87dfa1356
#
_entry.id   8ebbe7cc9db26b9ec21cf2b87dfa1356
#
_cell.length_a   1.000
_cell.length_b   1.000
_cell.length_c   1.000
_cell.angle_alpha   90.00
_cell.angle_beta   90.00
_cell.angle_gamma   90.00
#
_symmetry.space_group_name_H-M   'P 1'
#
loop_
_entity.id
_entity.type
_entity.pdbx_description
1 polymer ?
#
loop_
_entity_poly.entity_id
_entity_poly.type
_entity_poly.pdbx_seq_one_letter_code
_entity_poly.pdbx_strand_id
1 'polypeptide(L)'
;MTEAGEITVLLDAARDGDRGALDRVLATLYQELHTMARRQLAGQQGHTLDATSLVHEAYLKLIGRGSGAAQFDDRAHFFAYAASAMRSVVVDYARQRLAQKRGGDLHRVTDLPEDIEGGLRLDEDMLGLDTALNRLTSVDPRLTHVVELRYFAGLSE
;
A
#
# COMPACT_ATOMS: atom_id res chain seq x y z
N MET A 1 2.91 29.50 3.85
CA MET A 1 2.03 28.34 3.98
C MET A 1 2.88 27.12 4.27
N THR A 2 2.50 26.31 5.24
CA THR A 2 3.24 25.10 5.55
C THR A 2 2.98 24.04 4.48
N GLU A 3 3.88 23.08 4.35
CA GLU A 3 3.69 21.95 3.44
C GLU A 3 2.35 21.27 3.66
N ALA A 4 1.95 21.05 4.92
CA ALA A 4 0.66 20.46 5.24
C ALA A 4 -0.50 21.29 4.70
N GLY A 5 -0.41 22.62 4.77
CA GLY A 5 -1.44 23.48 4.21
C GLY A 5 -1.51 23.42 2.69
N GLU A 6 -0.36 23.34 2.04
CA GLU A 6 -0.31 23.17 0.60
C GLU A 6 -0.95 21.87 0.14
N ILE A 7 -0.68 20.78 0.86
CA ILE A 7 -1.27 19.48 0.55
C ILE A 7 -2.79 19.54 0.70
N THR A 8 -3.29 20.16 1.76
CA THR A 8 -4.73 20.30 1.96
C THR A 8 -5.39 21.06 0.81
N VAL A 9 -4.77 22.15 0.36
CA VAL A 9 -5.28 22.93 -0.78
C VAL A 9 -5.32 22.08 -2.05
N LEU A 10 -4.26 21.29 -2.32
CA LEU A 10 -4.21 20.41 -3.47
C LEU A 10 -5.25 19.29 -3.39
N LEU A 11 -5.48 18.74 -2.20
CA LEU A 11 -6.50 17.71 -2.01
C LEU A 11 -7.91 18.28 -2.24
N ASP A 12 -8.16 19.51 -1.79
CA ASP A 12 -9.42 20.19 -2.04
C ASP A 12 -9.63 20.42 -3.55
N ALA A 13 -8.58 20.84 -4.26
CA ALA A 13 -8.63 21.04 -5.71
C ALA A 13 -8.91 19.72 -6.43
N ALA A 14 -8.30 18.62 -5.98
CA ALA A 14 -8.56 17.32 -6.57
C ALA A 14 -10.00 16.88 -6.36
N ARG A 15 -10.55 17.16 -5.18
CA ARG A 15 -11.97 16.89 -4.88
C ARG A 15 -12.89 17.64 -5.81
N ASP A 16 -12.51 18.87 -6.16
CA ASP A 16 -13.30 19.73 -7.04
C ASP A 16 -13.11 19.41 -8.53
N GLY A 17 -12.35 18.38 -8.85
CA GLY A 17 -12.20 17.90 -10.22
C GLY A 17 -10.90 18.24 -10.91
N ASP A 18 -9.95 18.88 -10.23
CA ASP A 18 -8.64 19.16 -10.80
C ASP A 18 -7.79 17.89 -10.80
N ARG A 19 -7.72 17.23 -11.93
CA ARG A 19 -6.96 15.98 -12.05
C ARG A 19 -5.45 16.15 -11.84
N GLY A 20 -4.91 17.30 -12.19
CA GLY A 20 -3.49 17.59 -11.98
C GLY A 20 -3.13 17.81 -10.53
N ALA A 21 -4.09 18.12 -9.67
CA ALA A 21 -3.83 18.38 -8.26
C ALA A 21 -3.34 17.12 -7.54
N LEU A 22 -3.92 15.95 -7.85
CA LEU A 22 -3.49 14.69 -7.23
C LEU A 22 -2.07 14.33 -7.67
N ASP A 23 -1.72 14.58 -8.93
CA ASP A 23 -0.35 14.37 -9.41
C ASP A 23 0.64 15.26 -8.65
N ARG A 24 0.25 16.49 -8.33
CA ARG A 24 1.09 17.41 -7.54
C ARG A 24 1.24 16.95 -6.09
N VAL A 25 0.17 16.38 -5.52
CA VAL A 25 0.27 15.76 -4.18
C VAL A 25 1.28 14.62 -4.22
N LEU A 26 1.17 13.74 -5.21
CA LEU A 26 2.11 12.63 -5.35
C LEU A 26 3.55 13.14 -5.47
N ALA A 27 3.79 14.14 -6.32
CA ALA A 27 5.13 14.69 -6.51
C ALA A 27 5.68 15.29 -5.21
N THR A 28 4.86 16.02 -4.48
CA THR A 28 5.26 16.67 -3.23
C THR A 28 5.57 15.65 -2.13
N LEU A 29 4.77 14.60 -2.04
CA LEU A 29 4.90 13.60 -0.99
C LEU A 29 5.65 12.33 -1.44
N TYR A 30 6.29 12.38 -2.61
CA TYR A 30 6.92 11.19 -3.18
C TYR A 30 7.94 10.54 -2.25
N GLN A 31 8.77 11.35 -1.57
CA GLN A 31 9.78 10.80 -0.67
C GLN A 31 9.17 10.06 0.52
N GLU A 32 8.13 10.62 1.09
CA GLU A 32 7.42 9.97 2.19
C GLU A 32 6.70 8.70 1.72
N LEU A 33 6.10 8.76 0.55
CA LEU A 33 5.45 7.58 -0.04
C LEU A 33 6.46 6.49 -0.35
N HIS A 34 7.64 6.86 -0.87
CA HIS A 34 8.70 5.90 -1.15
C HIS A 34 9.22 5.25 0.14
N THR A 35 9.37 6.03 1.21
CA THR A 35 9.76 5.50 2.52
C THR A 35 8.72 4.52 3.06
N MET A 36 7.44 4.87 2.92
CA MET A 36 6.33 4.00 3.30
C MET A 36 6.36 2.69 2.50
N ALA A 37 6.60 2.77 1.20
CA ALA A 37 6.70 1.60 0.34
C ALA A 37 7.86 0.69 0.77
N ARG A 38 9.01 1.27 1.11
CA ARG A 38 10.15 0.48 1.61
C ARG A 38 9.81 -0.24 2.91
N ARG A 39 9.05 0.39 3.80
CA ARG A 39 8.61 -0.26 5.04
C ARG A 39 7.68 -1.44 4.75
N GLN A 40 6.77 -1.27 3.80
CA GLN A 40 5.86 -2.36 3.42
C GLN A 40 6.60 -3.55 2.82
N LEU A 41 7.71 -3.30 2.14
CA LEU A 41 8.51 -4.35 1.51
C LEU A 41 9.61 -4.90 2.41
N ALA A 42 9.79 -4.33 3.61
CA ALA A 42 10.84 -4.75 4.53
C ALA A 42 10.63 -6.21 4.94
N GLY A 43 11.70 -6.98 4.91
CA GLY A 43 11.65 -8.39 5.23
C GLY A 43 11.18 -9.29 4.10
N GLN A 44 10.74 -8.72 3.00
CA GLN A 44 10.31 -9.49 1.85
C GLN A 44 11.42 -9.47 0.80
N GLN A 45 12.17 -10.53 0.72
CA GLN A 45 13.25 -10.65 -0.26
C GLN A 45 12.82 -11.45 -1.47
N GLY A 46 13.47 -11.21 -2.60
CA GLY A 46 13.17 -11.94 -3.83
C GLY A 46 11.99 -11.42 -4.62
N HIS A 47 11.56 -10.19 -4.31
CA HIS A 47 10.46 -9.60 -5.04
C HIS A 47 10.91 -8.97 -6.32
N THR A 48 10.08 -9.07 -7.32
CA THR A 48 10.19 -8.23 -8.51
C THR A 48 9.61 -6.84 -8.27
N LEU A 49 8.89 -6.67 -7.17
CA LEU A 49 8.26 -5.40 -6.83
C LEU A 49 9.20 -4.58 -5.95
N ASP A 50 9.68 -3.47 -6.45
CA ASP A 50 10.49 -2.55 -5.65
C ASP A 50 9.64 -1.38 -5.13
N ALA A 51 10.24 -0.52 -4.30
CA ALA A 51 9.52 0.59 -3.68
C ALA A 51 8.95 1.57 -4.70
N THR A 52 9.70 1.87 -5.76
CA THR A 52 9.24 2.76 -6.82
C THR A 52 8.01 2.19 -7.53
N SER A 53 8.07 0.92 -7.91
CA SER A 53 6.93 0.24 -8.54
C SER A 53 5.73 0.19 -7.61
N LEU A 54 5.95 -0.03 -6.31
CA LEU A 54 4.88 -0.06 -5.33
C LEU A 54 4.16 1.29 -5.23
N VAL A 55 4.92 2.39 -5.19
CA VAL A 55 4.33 3.73 -5.17
C VAL A 55 3.47 3.96 -6.42
N HIS A 56 4.00 3.60 -7.58
CA HIS A 56 3.29 3.81 -8.85
C HIS A 56 2.02 2.95 -8.94
N GLU A 57 2.09 1.68 -8.58
CA GLU A 57 0.93 0.81 -8.62
C GLU A 57 -0.14 1.22 -7.62
N ALA A 58 0.27 1.64 -6.42
CA ALA A 58 -0.67 2.15 -5.43
C ALA A 58 -1.37 3.42 -5.93
N TYR A 59 -0.62 4.31 -6.58
CA TYR A 59 -1.20 5.51 -7.17
C TYR A 59 -2.24 5.17 -8.24
N LEU A 60 -1.93 4.22 -9.11
CA LEU A 60 -2.90 3.76 -10.12
C LEU A 60 -4.18 3.21 -9.48
N LYS A 61 -4.06 2.49 -8.37
CA LYS A 61 -5.23 2.03 -7.63
C LYS A 61 -6.05 3.18 -7.06
N LEU A 62 -5.39 4.22 -6.56
CA LEU A 62 -6.09 5.39 -6.04
C LEU A 62 -6.90 6.10 -7.11
N ILE A 63 -6.29 6.35 -8.27
CA ILE A 63 -6.97 7.04 -9.36
C ILE A 63 -8.01 6.15 -10.05
N GLY A 64 -7.79 4.84 -10.06
CA GLY A 64 -8.67 3.88 -10.71
C GLY A 64 -9.99 3.65 -10.00
N ARG A 65 -10.12 4.11 -8.76
CA ARG A 65 -11.37 4.00 -8.01
C ARG A 65 -12.43 5.05 -8.40
N GLY A 66 -12.11 5.86 -9.39
CA GLY A 66 -13.05 6.84 -9.91
C GLY A 66 -13.11 8.13 -9.09
N SER A 67 -14.07 8.96 -9.39
CA SER A 67 -14.18 10.29 -8.82
C SER A 67 -14.39 10.30 -7.29
N GLY A 68 -14.95 9.25 -6.75
CA GLY A 68 -15.15 9.17 -5.30
C GLY A 68 -13.88 8.94 -4.50
N ALA A 69 -12.84 8.44 -5.16
CA ALA A 69 -11.60 8.11 -4.46
C ALA A 69 -10.69 9.31 -4.21
N ALA A 70 -10.96 10.42 -4.85
CA ALA A 70 -10.15 11.62 -4.69
C ALA A 70 -10.58 12.48 -3.50
N GLN A 71 -11.43 11.94 -2.62
CA GLN A 71 -11.95 12.71 -1.50
C GLN A 71 -11.12 12.48 -0.25
N PHE A 72 -10.01 13.17 -0.17
CA PHE A 72 -9.14 13.13 1.01
C PHE A 72 -9.29 14.46 1.74
N ASP A 73 -9.60 14.40 3.04
CA ASP A 73 -9.82 15.60 3.82
C ASP A 73 -8.53 16.31 4.20
N ASP A 74 -7.47 15.53 4.42
CA ASP A 74 -6.18 16.10 4.81
C ASP A 74 -5.03 15.13 4.46
N ARG A 75 -3.81 15.54 4.82
CA ARG A 75 -2.60 14.79 4.57
C ARG A 75 -2.63 13.40 5.24
N ALA A 76 -3.11 13.33 6.49
CA ALA A 76 -3.18 12.06 7.22
C ALA A 76 -4.17 11.10 6.55
N HIS A 77 -5.29 11.60 6.09
CA HIS A 77 -6.29 10.80 5.37
C HIS A 77 -5.70 10.25 4.06
N PHE A 78 -4.97 11.10 3.33
CA PHE A 78 -4.28 10.66 2.11
C PHE A 78 -3.27 9.55 2.40
N PHE A 79 -2.45 9.69 3.45
CA PHE A 79 -1.46 8.66 3.81
C PHE A 79 -2.12 7.35 4.24
N ALA A 80 -3.25 7.41 4.94
CA ALA A 80 -3.98 6.20 5.32
C ALA A 80 -4.44 5.43 4.08
N TYR A 81 -4.99 6.15 3.10
CA TYR A 81 -5.41 5.53 1.84
C TYR A 81 -4.22 5.02 1.03
N ALA A 82 -3.12 5.76 1.00
CA ALA A 82 -1.91 5.32 0.30
C ALA A 82 -1.36 4.03 0.92
N ALA A 83 -1.30 3.96 2.25
CA ALA A 83 -0.85 2.76 2.96
C ALA A 83 -1.75 1.57 2.65
N SER A 84 -3.06 1.78 2.65
CA SER A 84 -4.03 0.74 2.31
C SER A 84 -3.88 0.25 0.87
N ALA A 85 -3.69 1.18 -0.07
CA ALA A 85 -3.47 0.83 -1.47
C ALA A 85 -2.17 0.06 -1.66
N MET A 86 -1.10 0.47 -1.00
CA MET A 86 0.18 -0.26 -1.04
C MET A 86 0.04 -1.67 -0.48
N ARG A 87 -0.63 -1.80 0.67
CA ARG A 87 -0.89 -3.13 1.25
C ARG A 87 -1.66 -4.00 0.25
N SER A 88 -2.66 -3.45 -0.39
CA SER A 88 -3.45 -4.17 -1.39
C SER A 88 -2.57 -4.67 -2.55
N VAL A 89 -1.65 -3.86 -3.04
CA VAL A 89 -0.71 -4.26 -4.09
C VAL A 89 0.19 -5.39 -3.60
N VAL A 90 0.77 -5.26 -2.41
CA VAL A 90 1.65 -6.29 -1.83
C VAL A 90 0.90 -7.61 -1.65
N VAL A 91 -0.34 -7.53 -1.17
CA VAL A 91 -1.19 -8.72 -0.98
C VAL A 91 -1.49 -9.39 -2.33
N ASP A 92 -1.77 -8.61 -3.37
CA ASP A 92 -2.01 -9.16 -4.71
C ASP A 92 -0.78 -9.91 -5.23
N TYR A 93 0.41 -9.34 -5.05
CA TYR A 93 1.67 -10.03 -5.42
C TYR A 93 1.88 -11.30 -4.59
N ALA A 94 1.58 -11.25 -3.30
CA ALA A 94 1.68 -12.43 -2.44
C ALA A 94 0.74 -13.55 -2.91
N ARG A 95 -0.49 -13.20 -3.27
CA ARG A 95 -1.46 -14.16 -3.80
C ARG A 95 -0.97 -14.78 -5.10
N GLN A 96 -0.40 -13.98 -5.99
CA GLN A 96 0.13 -14.48 -7.25
C GLN A 96 1.27 -15.48 -7.02
N ARG A 97 2.19 -15.17 -6.10
CA ARG A 97 3.30 -16.08 -5.80
C ARG A 97 2.82 -17.40 -5.21
N LEU A 98 1.86 -17.33 -4.28
CA LEU A 98 1.28 -18.52 -3.68
C LEU A 98 0.52 -19.35 -4.71
N ALA A 99 -0.20 -18.70 -5.63
CA ALA A 99 -0.92 -19.40 -6.69
C ALA A 99 0.03 -20.06 -7.67
N GLN A 100 1.14 -19.41 -8.04
CA GLN A 100 2.15 -19.98 -8.90
C GLN A 100 2.78 -21.22 -8.27
N LYS A 101 3.04 -21.17 -6.97
CA LYS A 101 3.56 -22.32 -6.26
C LYS A 101 2.57 -23.47 -6.27
N ARG A 102 1.28 -23.22 -6.03
CA ARG A 102 0.27 -24.26 -5.99
C ARG A 102 -0.02 -24.87 -7.34
N GLY A 103 -0.03 -24.05 -8.41
CA GLY A 103 -0.38 -24.52 -9.72
C GLY A 103 0.79 -24.87 -10.57
N GLY A 104 1.95 -24.29 -10.20
CA GLY A 104 2.97 -24.27 -11.11
C GLY A 104 3.81 -25.43 -11.06
N ASP A 105 3.88 -26.17 -10.03
CA ASP A 105 4.85 -26.79 -10.09
C ASP A 105 5.22 -27.83 -9.33
N LEU A 106 4.71 -28.72 -9.83
CA LEU A 106 4.93 -29.96 -9.34
C LEU A 106 6.31 -30.44 -9.59
N HIS A 107 7.12 -29.74 -10.29
CA HIS A 107 8.37 -30.26 -10.68
C HIS A 107 9.47 -29.86 -9.80
N ARG A 108 9.14 -29.29 -8.77
CA ARG A 108 10.02 -28.84 -8.08
C ARG A 108 10.28 -29.32 -7.03
N VAL A 109 10.68 -29.58 -6.84
CA VAL A 109 11.82 -29.45 -6.48
C VAL A 109 12.06 -29.50 -5.07
N THR A 110 12.64 -30.45 -4.80
CA THR A 110 12.97 -30.89 -3.50
C THR A 110 13.89 -29.99 -2.77
N ASP A 111 14.59 -29.12 -3.43
CA ASP A 111 15.55 -28.30 -2.74
C ASP A 111 15.26 -26.83 -2.99
N LEU A 112 14.17 -26.34 -2.39
CA LEU A 112 13.93 -24.92 -2.39
C LEU A 112 14.91 -24.26 -1.44
N PRO A 113 15.59 -23.21 -1.86
CA PRO A 113 16.40 -22.41 -0.93
C PRO A 113 15.56 -21.90 0.23
N GLU A 114 16.12 -21.85 1.41
CA GLU A 114 15.45 -21.35 2.61
C GLU A 114 14.82 -19.98 2.39
N ASP A 115 15.44 -19.16 1.56
CA ASP A 115 14.94 -17.81 1.25
C ASP A 115 13.57 -17.85 0.56
N ILE A 116 13.33 -18.86 -0.27
CA ILE A 116 12.06 -19.01 -0.94
C ILE A 116 10.97 -19.47 0.03
N GLU A 117 11.30 -20.41 0.92
CA GLU A 117 10.36 -20.83 1.95
C GLU A 117 10.02 -19.70 2.90
N GLY A 118 11.01 -18.92 3.32
CA GLY A 118 10.80 -17.75 4.16
C GLY A 118 9.90 -16.72 3.49
N GLY A 119 10.13 -16.48 2.19
CA GLY A 119 9.31 -15.57 1.40
C GLY A 119 7.87 -16.02 1.31
N LEU A 120 7.62 -17.32 1.09
CA LEU A 120 6.27 -17.86 1.02
C LEU A 120 5.55 -17.79 2.36
N ARG A 121 6.29 -17.99 3.45
CA ARG A 121 5.70 -17.86 4.79
C ARG A 121 5.31 -16.42 5.07
N LEU A 122 6.13 -15.45 4.66
CA LEU A 122 5.80 -14.03 4.76
C LEU A 122 4.58 -13.68 3.91
N ASP A 123 4.46 -14.29 2.74
CA ASP A 123 3.28 -14.08 1.89
C ASP A 123 2.00 -14.57 2.57
N GLU A 124 2.03 -15.73 3.21
CA GLU A 124 0.89 -16.24 3.96
C GLU A 124 0.56 -15.34 5.15
N ASP A 125 1.56 -14.85 5.86
CA ASP A 125 1.37 -13.93 6.99
C ASP A 125 0.76 -12.61 6.50
N MET A 126 1.18 -12.13 5.33
CA MET A 126 0.62 -10.91 4.75
C MET A 126 -0.86 -11.08 4.40
N LEU A 127 -1.25 -12.23 3.86
CA LEU A 127 -2.66 -12.52 3.59
C LEU A 127 -3.47 -12.57 4.89
N GLY A 128 -2.93 -13.17 5.94
CA GLY A 128 -3.58 -13.22 7.24
C GLY A 128 -3.77 -11.84 7.84
N LEU A 129 -2.75 -10.99 7.74
CA LEU A 129 -2.83 -9.61 8.22
C LEU A 129 -3.90 -8.82 7.43
N ASP A 130 -3.92 -8.97 6.12
CA ASP A 130 -4.92 -8.30 5.28
C ASP A 130 -6.34 -8.72 5.67
N THR A 131 -6.57 -10.00 5.89
CA THR A 131 -7.85 -10.52 6.34
C THR A 131 -8.25 -9.92 7.69
N ALA A 132 -7.31 -9.86 8.63
CA ALA A 132 -7.56 -9.30 9.96
C ALA A 132 -7.90 -7.82 9.88
N LEU A 133 -7.19 -7.05 9.06
CA LEU A 133 -7.45 -5.63 8.88
C LEU A 133 -8.80 -5.38 8.20
N ASN A 134 -9.18 -6.22 7.25
CA ASN A 134 -10.48 -6.13 6.61
C ASN A 134 -11.61 -6.39 7.60
N ARG A 135 -11.43 -7.36 8.51
CA ARG A 135 -12.40 -7.59 9.59
C ARG A 135 -12.49 -6.40 10.54
N LEU A 136 -11.35 -5.81 10.87
CA LEU A 136 -11.31 -4.63 11.72
C LEU A 136 -12.04 -3.46 11.05
N THR A 137 -11.88 -3.30 9.74
CA THR A 137 -12.59 -2.28 8.97
C THR A 137 -14.10 -2.47 9.03
N SER A 138 -14.55 -3.72 9.05
CA SER A 138 -15.99 -4.02 9.17
C SER A 138 -16.54 -3.65 10.54
N VAL A 139 -15.69 -3.66 11.57
CA VAL A 139 -16.09 -3.26 12.93
C VAL A 139 -16.05 -1.74 13.05
N ASP A 140 -14.93 -1.12 12.73
CA ASP A 140 -14.77 0.34 12.76
C ASP A 140 -13.60 0.74 11.85
N PRO A 141 -13.89 1.39 10.70
CA PRO A 141 -12.84 1.81 9.77
C PRO A 141 -11.77 2.70 10.39
N ARG A 142 -12.11 3.45 11.42
CA ARG A 142 -11.14 4.34 12.09
C ARG A 142 -10.03 3.58 12.76
N LEU A 143 -10.33 2.41 13.30
CA LEU A 143 -9.31 1.57 13.92
C LEU A 143 -8.30 1.06 12.92
N THR A 144 -8.76 0.67 11.74
CA THR A 144 -7.89 0.26 10.64
C THR A 144 -6.98 1.41 10.20
N HIS A 145 -7.54 2.62 10.09
CA HIS A 145 -6.74 3.80 9.74
C HIS A 145 -5.65 4.08 10.76
N VAL A 146 -5.94 3.94 12.05
CA VAL A 146 -4.94 4.10 13.10
C VAL A 146 -3.80 3.11 12.93
N VAL A 147 -4.14 1.84 12.70
CA VAL A 147 -3.12 0.80 12.47
C VAL A 147 -2.26 1.13 11.24
N GLU A 148 -2.90 1.51 10.15
CA GLU A 148 -2.19 1.83 8.92
C GLU A 148 -1.28 3.04 9.07
N LEU A 149 -1.75 4.10 9.72
CA LEU A 149 -0.93 5.29 9.94
C LEU A 149 0.25 5.01 10.86
N ARG A 150 0.03 4.25 11.92
CA ARG A 150 1.07 4.00 12.90
C ARG A 150 2.12 3.01 12.41
N TYR A 151 1.69 1.90 11.85
CA TYR A 151 2.61 0.80 11.53
C TYR A 151 3.09 0.81 10.09
N PHE A 152 2.28 1.23 9.15
CA PHE A 152 2.67 1.21 7.73
C PHE A 152 3.15 2.56 7.24
N ALA A 153 2.51 3.64 7.64
CA ALA A 153 2.96 4.98 7.28
C ALA A 153 4.06 5.50 8.21
N GLY A 154 4.19 4.92 9.39
CA GLY A 154 5.20 5.31 10.36
C GLY A 154 4.94 6.67 10.99
N LEU A 155 3.70 7.12 11.01
CA LEU A 155 3.36 8.38 11.63
C LEU A 155 3.24 8.21 13.13
N SER A 156 3.76 9.17 13.88
CA SER A 156 3.58 9.21 15.33
C SER A 156 2.31 9.96 15.68
N GLU A 157 1.87 9.82 16.92
CA GLU A 157 0.71 10.55 17.44
C GLU A 157 0.92 12.05 17.43
#